data_d8983330a1795d274d21c646b9b12f64
#
_entry.id   d8983330a1795d274d21c646b9b12f64
#
_cell.length_a   1.000
_cell.length_b   1.000
_cell.length_c   1.000
_cell.angle_alpha   90.00
_cell.angle_beta   90.00
_cell.angle_gamma   90.00
#
_symmetry.space_group_name_H-M   'P 1'
#
loop_
_entity.id
_entity.type
_entity.pdbx_description
1 polymer ?
#
loop_
_entity_poly.entity_id
_entity_poly.type
_entity_poly.pdbx_seq_one_letter_code
_entity_poly.pdbx_strand_id
1 'polypeptide(L)'
;GDVFISPERAERYAGPSALLVVVDTHSAKMTESEELCRLCQRKVVIDHHRRMADYISDTVVSYHEPYASSASELVCELLQYILPVHYRIRQRRAAALMAGIMLDTRNFSEKAGVRTFEAAAYLRRQGANSTEVLKLFAVTKDVYTAKSQIVTSASIYKNIAVAFSDNLPKELAVAIPQAANDLLTIDGVWASIVAVKVEDQINVSARSLGDINVQLLMESLGGGGHLTMAGAQLKDCTVEQAREKIIAAIDN
;
A
#
# COMPACT_ATOMS: atom_id res chain seq x y z
N GLY A 1 -2.29 -24.79 -10.64
CA GLY A 1 -2.86 -24.96 -9.31
C GLY A 1 -2.98 -23.61 -8.66
N ASP A 2 -4.00 -23.42 -7.85
CA ASP A 2 -4.26 -22.16 -7.17
C ASP A 2 -3.09 -21.81 -6.25
N VAL A 3 -2.55 -20.62 -6.41
CA VAL A 3 -1.47 -20.10 -5.56
C VAL A 3 -2.05 -19.66 -4.21
N PHE A 4 -3.31 -19.19 -4.23
CA PHE A 4 -4.02 -18.73 -3.06
C PHE A 4 -5.01 -19.80 -2.58
N ILE A 5 -5.11 -19.97 -1.28
CA ILE A 5 -6.08 -20.84 -0.62
C ILE A 5 -6.81 -20.05 0.46
N SER A 6 -8.04 -20.45 0.79
CA SER A 6 -8.77 -19.78 1.87
C SER A 6 -8.15 -20.05 3.24
N PRO A 7 -8.35 -19.15 4.23
CA PRO A 7 -7.88 -19.36 5.60
C PRO A 7 -8.29 -20.72 6.18
N GLU A 8 -9.56 -21.12 6.01
CA GLU A 8 -10.09 -22.39 6.53
C GLU A 8 -9.39 -23.61 5.88
N ARG A 9 -8.99 -23.49 4.63
CA ARG A 9 -8.23 -24.53 3.95
C ARG A 9 -6.78 -24.56 4.45
N ALA A 10 -6.17 -23.40 4.68
CA ALA A 10 -4.81 -23.28 5.20
C ALA A 10 -4.70 -23.85 6.63
N GLU A 11 -5.69 -23.58 7.49
CA GLU A 11 -5.77 -24.07 8.86
C GLU A 11 -5.75 -25.60 8.96
N ARG A 12 -6.27 -26.31 7.95
CA ARG A 12 -6.19 -27.79 7.89
C ARG A 12 -4.77 -28.33 7.72
N TYR A 13 -3.86 -27.52 7.20
CA TYR A 13 -2.44 -27.87 7.04
C TYR A 13 -1.57 -27.29 8.15
N ALA A 14 -2.14 -26.40 9.00
CA ALA A 14 -1.45 -25.81 10.13
C ALA A 14 -1.20 -26.85 11.22
N GLY A 15 -0.09 -26.71 11.93
CA GLY A 15 0.27 -27.59 13.03
C GLY A 15 1.71 -27.36 13.49
N PRO A 16 2.18 -28.13 14.49
CA PRO A 16 3.51 -27.92 15.10
C PRO A 16 4.69 -28.03 14.13
N SER A 17 4.55 -28.83 13.06
CA SER A 17 5.59 -29.00 12.03
C SER A 17 5.51 -27.99 10.90
N ALA A 18 4.40 -27.26 10.77
CA ALA A 18 4.23 -26.26 9.74
C ALA A 18 5.10 -25.03 10.00
N LEU A 19 5.66 -24.45 8.93
CA LEU A 19 6.32 -23.16 8.97
C LEU A 19 5.37 -22.12 8.40
N LEU A 20 4.97 -21.15 9.23
CA LEU A 20 4.23 -19.97 8.81
C LEU A 20 5.21 -18.85 8.46
N VAL A 21 5.12 -18.34 7.24
CA VAL A 21 5.88 -17.16 6.82
C VAL A 21 4.91 -15.99 6.67
N VAL A 22 5.02 -15.02 7.56
CA VAL A 22 4.25 -13.78 7.55
C VAL A 22 5.07 -12.73 6.83
N VAL A 23 4.51 -12.09 5.82
CA VAL A 23 5.18 -11.07 5.01
C VAL A 23 4.36 -9.78 5.01
N ASP A 24 5.05 -8.64 4.97
CA ASP A 24 4.47 -7.30 4.84
C ASP A 24 3.58 -6.87 6.03
N THR A 25 3.67 -7.58 7.12
CA THR A 25 3.11 -7.20 8.42
C THR A 25 3.84 -7.94 9.53
N HIS A 26 3.83 -7.39 10.72
CA HIS A 26 4.33 -8.03 11.94
C HIS A 26 3.23 -8.21 13.00
N SER A 27 1.98 -7.82 12.70
CA SER A 27 0.82 -7.99 13.59
C SER A 27 -0.04 -9.17 13.14
N ALA A 28 -0.39 -10.05 14.06
CA ALA A 28 -1.29 -11.17 13.78
C ALA A 28 -2.67 -10.70 13.35
N LYS A 29 -3.16 -9.59 13.90
CA LYS A 29 -4.47 -9.01 13.57
C LYS A 29 -4.55 -8.46 12.14
N MET A 30 -3.41 -8.16 11.51
CA MET A 30 -3.34 -7.70 10.13
C MET A 30 -3.14 -8.83 9.13
N THR A 31 -3.04 -10.08 9.59
CA THR A 31 -2.98 -11.25 8.71
C THR A 31 -4.38 -11.70 8.29
N GLU A 32 -4.47 -12.44 7.17
CA GLU A 32 -5.72 -13.04 6.70
C GLU A 32 -6.35 -14.05 7.70
N SER A 33 -5.54 -14.60 8.64
CA SER A 33 -5.99 -15.51 9.69
C SER A 33 -5.09 -15.40 10.92
N GLU A 34 -5.60 -14.80 11.99
CA GLU A 34 -4.94 -14.84 13.31
C GLU A 34 -4.80 -16.27 13.84
N GLU A 35 -5.74 -17.15 13.45
CA GLU A 35 -5.75 -18.55 13.84
C GLU A 35 -4.52 -19.29 13.33
N LEU A 36 -4.07 -19.03 12.10
CA LEU A 36 -2.82 -19.58 11.58
C LEU A 36 -1.61 -19.16 12.43
N CYS A 37 -1.58 -17.91 12.87
CA CYS A 37 -0.52 -17.43 13.76
C CYS A 37 -0.53 -18.14 15.11
N ARG A 38 -1.70 -18.59 15.58
CA ARG A 38 -1.84 -19.35 16.83
C ARG A 38 -1.51 -20.83 16.69
N LEU A 39 -1.92 -21.46 15.58
CA LEU A 39 -1.73 -22.89 15.32
C LEU A 39 -0.30 -23.27 14.96
N CYS A 40 0.41 -22.40 14.24
CA CYS A 40 1.77 -22.66 13.80
C CYS A 40 2.79 -22.26 14.88
N GLN A 41 3.55 -23.22 15.40
CA GLN A 41 4.60 -22.97 16.40
C GLN A 41 5.85 -22.34 15.79
N ARG A 42 6.12 -22.60 14.51
CA ARG A 42 7.31 -22.10 13.80
C ARG A 42 6.89 -20.97 12.89
N LYS A 43 7.28 -19.73 13.23
CA LYS A 43 6.94 -18.53 12.50
C LYS A 43 8.18 -17.79 12.02
N VAL A 44 8.11 -17.26 10.81
CA VAL A 44 9.06 -16.30 10.25
C VAL A 44 8.28 -15.04 9.93
N VAL A 45 8.77 -13.88 10.34
CA VAL A 45 8.19 -12.57 10.01
C VAL A 45 9.20 -11.80 9.17
N ILE A 46 8.76 -11.27 8.01
CA ILE A 46 9.54 -10.43 7.12
C ILE A 46 8.74 -9.16 6.88
N ASP A 47 9.16 -8.04 7.47
CA ASP A 47 8.36 -6.81 7.42
C ASP A 47 9.25 -5.56 7.42
N HIS A 48 8.76 -4.48 6.78
CA HIS A 48 9.44 -3.19 6.69
C HIS A 48 8.64 -2.04 7.35
N HIS A 49 7.48 -2.32 7.92
CA HIS A 49 6.67 -1.30 8.58
C HIS A 49 7.29 -0.88 9.92
N ARG A 50 6.98 0.32 10.39
CA ARG A 50 7.36 0.76 11.72
C ARG A 50 6.77 -0.20 12.76
N ARG A 51 7.61 -0.67 13.69
CA ARG A 51 7.21 -1.65 14.70
C ARG A 51 6.13 -1.08 15.63
N MET A 52 5.03 -1.78 15.73
CA MET A 52 3.93 -1.50 16.66
C MET A 52 4.09 -2.30 17.94
N ALA A 53 3.36 -1.92 19.00
CA ALA A 53 3.35 -2.65 20.26
C ALA A 53 2.74 -4.06 20.12
N ASP A 54 1.78 -4.20 19.21
CA ASP A 54 1.12 -5.47 18.89
C ASP A 54 1.88 -6.17 17.74
N TYR A 55 2.87 -6.99 18.10
CA TYR A 55 3.67 -7.74 17.13
C TYR A 55 3.80 -9.22 17.50
N ILE A 56 4.01 -10.06 16.50
CA ILE A 56 4.25 -11.50 16.68
C ILE A 56 5.64 -11.68 17.30
N SER A 57 5.69 -12.02 18.59
CA SER A 57 6.94 -12.10 19.37
C SER A 57 7.58 -13.49 19.34
N ASP A 58 6.78 -14.55 19.16
CA ASP A 58 7.21 -15.95 19.20
C ASP A 58 7.65 -16.48 17.82
N THR A 59 8.67 -15.84 17.26
CA THR A 59 9.20 -16.15 15.93
C THR A 59 10.51 -16.90 15.99
N VAL A 60 10.75 -17.86 15.07
CA VAL A 60 12.07 -18.48 14.87
C VAL A 60 13.02 -17.54 14.12
N VAL A 61 12.47 -16.67 13.25
CA VAL A 61 13.19 -15.59 12.57
C VAL A 61 12.27 -14.38 12.48
N SER A 62 12.78 -13.23 12.87
CA SER A 62 12.16 -11.93 12.61
C SER A 62 13.13 -11.07 11.81
N TYR A 63 12.83 -10.88 10.52
CA TYR A 63 13.57 -9.98 9.64
C TYR A 63 12.75 -8.72 9.44
N HIS A 64 12.97 -7.76 10.32
CA HIS A 64 12.20 -6.53 10.42
C HIS A 64 13.10 -5.31 10.22
N GLU A 65 12.97 -4.65 9.08
CA GLU A 65 13.84 -3.56 8.62
C GLU A 65 13.02 -2.34 8.16
N PRO A 66 12.72 -1.38 9.05
CA PRO A 66 11.89 -0.21 8.71
C PRO A 66 12.50 0.74 7.66
N TYR A 67 13.78 0.58 7.35
CA TYR A 67 14.47 1.37 6.32
C TYR A 67 14.47 0.71 4.94
N ALA A 68 14.02 -0.54 4.83
CA ALA A 68 13.82 -1.18 3.54
C ALA A 68 12.61 -0.57 2.83
N SER A 69 12.66 -0.51 1.51
CA SER A 69 11.58 0.07 0.71
C SER A 69 10.31 -0.76 0.72
N SER A 70 10.43 -2.07 0.85
CA SER A 70 9.32 -3.02 0.78
C SER A 70 9.69 -4.39 1.36
N ALA A 71 8.70 -5.15 1.76
CA ALA A 71 8.91 -6.57 2.11
C ALA A 71 9.46 -7.37 0.92
N SER A 72 9.10 -6.99 -0.31
CA SER A 72 9.64 -7.61 -1.54
C SER A 72 11.15 -7.40 -1.70
N GLU A 73 11.70 -6.25 -1.29
CA GLU A 73 13.16 -6.00 -1.22
C GLU A 73 13.81 -6.98 -0.25
N LEU A 74 13.29 -7.10 0.97
CA LEU A 74 13.79 -8.00 1.99
C LEU A 74 13.76 -9.48 1.55
N VAL A 75 12.68 -9.88 0.91
CA VAL A 75 12.57 -11.24 0.33
C VAL A 75 13.62 -11.44 -0.76
N CYS A 76 13.87 -10.47 -1.63
CA CYS A 76 14.90 -10.57 -2.65
C CYS A 76 16.31 -10.73 -2.07
N GLU A 77 16.62 -10.04 -0.98
CA GLU A 77 17.89 -10.21 -0.28
C GLU A 77 18.02 -11.62 0.29
N LEU A 78 17.00 -12.09 1.02
CA LEU A 78 17.01 -13.44 1.60
C LEU A 78 17.16 -14.53 0.53
N LEU A 79 16.48 -14.41 -0.60
CA LEU A 79 16.54 -15.37 -1.69
C LEU A 79 17.97 -15.52 -2.26
N GLN A 80 18.79 -14.50 -2.23
CA GLN A 80 20.18 -14.55 -2.70
C GLN A 80 21.08 -15.41 -1.78
N TYR A 81 20.71 -15.53 -0.49
CA TYR A 81 21.44 -16.36 0.48
C TYR A 81 20.86 -17.77 0.61
N ILE A 82 19.54 -17.92 0.51
CA ILE A 82 18.84 -19.20 0.74
C ILE A 82 18.91 -20.11 -0.50
N LEU A 83 18.84 -19.52 -1.69
CA LEU A 83 18.79 -20.29 -2.93
C LEU A 83 20.19 -20.71 -3.38
N PRO A 84 20.34 -21.93 -3.93
CA PRO A 84 21.59 -22.35 -4.54
C PRO A 84 22.01 -21.38 -5.66
N VAL A 85 23.32 -21.19 -5.83
CA VAL A 85 23.90 -20.23 -6.80
C VAL A 85 23.37 -20.41 -8.23
N HIS A 86 23.04 -21.63 -8.62
CA HIS A 86 22.50 -21.94 -9.96
C HIS A 86 20.97 -21.91 -10.05
N TYR A 87 20.28 -21.65 -8.94
CA TYR A 87 18.81 -21.62 -8.95
C TYR A 87 18.33 -20.34 -9.65
N ARG A 88 17.34 -20.53 -10.51
CA ARG A 88 16.66 -19.43 -11.21
C ARG A 88 15.22 -19.30 -10.71
N ILE A 89 14.87 -18.11 -10.27
CA ILE A 89 13.49 -17.80 -9.92
C ILE A 89 12.68 -17.77 -11.22
N ARG A 90 11.48 -18.36 -11.21
CA ARG A 90 10.59 -18.28 -12.38
C ARG A 90 10.27 -16.81 -12.68
N GLN A 91 10.30 -16.45 -13.96
CA GLN A 91 10.10 -15.07 -14.44
C GLN A 91 8.86 -14.38 -13.82
N ARG A 92 7.72 -15.09 -13.72
CA ARG A 92 6.49 -14.54 -13.11
C ARG A 92 6.68 -14.19 -11.63
N ARG A 93 7.45 -14.98 -10.87
CA ARG A 93 7.74 -14.69 -9.46
C ARG A 93 8.68 -13.51 -9.32
N ALA A 94 9.69 -13.42 -10.18
CA ALA A 94 10.59 -12.27 -10.23
C ALA A 94 9.84 -10.99 -10.61
N ALA A 95 8.89 -11.08 -11.56
CA ALA A 95 8.03 -9.95 -11.94
C ALA A 95 7.10 -9.53 -10.78
N ALA A 96 6.55 -10.48 -10.02
CA ALA A 96 5.69 -10.17 -8.87
C ALA A 96 6.46 -9.47 -7.74
N LEU A 97 7.69 -9.93 -7.42
CA LEU A 97 8.55 -9.24 -6.44
C LEU A 97 8.95 -7.84 -6.92
N MET A 98 9.27 -7.68 -8.21
CA MET A 98 9.53 -6.38 -8.80
C MET A 98 8.31 -5.45 -8.70
N ALA A 99 7.10 -5.98 -8.92
CA ALA A 99 5.87 -5.22 -8.77
C ALA A 99 5.67 -4.75 -7.32
N GLY A 100 5.96 -5.59 -6.32
CA GLY A 100 5.90 -5.18 -4.91
C GLY A 100 6.85 -4.02 -4.60
N ILE A 101 8.11 -4.10 -5.06
CA ILE A 101 9.05 -2.98 -4.92
C ILE A 101 8.51 -1.72 -5.60
N MET A 102 8.04 -1.82 -6.83
CA MET A 102 7.53 -0.66 -7.59
C MET A 102 6.28 -0.04 -6.94
N LEU A 103 5.43 -0.87 -6.31
CA LEU A 103 4.24 -0.40 -5.61
C LEU A 103 4.62 0.48 -4.40
N ASP A 104 5.46 -0.04 -3.52
CA ASP A 104 5.83 0.62 -2.26
C ASP A 104 6.74 1.84 -2.46
N THR A 105 7.49 1.84 -3.56
CA THR A 105 8.40 2.94 -3.92
C THR A 105 7.78 3.94 -4.91
N ARG A 106 6.51 3.81 -5.25
CA ARG A 106 5.90 4.58 -6.34
C ARG A 106 6.80 4.63 -7.58
N ASN A 107 7.12 3.46 -8.10
CA ASN A 107 8.00 3.31 -9.26
C ASN A 107 9.40 3.92 -9.03
N PHE A 108 10.02 3.61 -7.88
CA PHE A 108 11.35 4.06 -7.45
C PHE A 108 11.47 5.57 -7.19
N SER A 109 10.37 6.30 -7.08
CA SER A 109 10.38 7.73 -6.78
C SER A 109 10.43 8.03 -5.29
N GLU A 110 9.98 7.11 -4.42
CA GLU A 110 9.96 7.29 -2.97
C GLU A 110 10.63 6.12 -2.25
N LYS A 111 11.33 6.40 -1.16
CA LYS A 111 11.96 5.41 -0.26
C LYS A 111 12.90 4.40 -0.94
N ALA A 112 13.29 4.63 -2.21
CA ALA A 112 14.20 3.75 -2.93
C ALA A 112 15.65 4.08 -2.56
N GLY A 113 16.32 3.15 -1.87
CA GLY A 113 17.74 3.22 -1.54
C GLY A 113 18.60 2.33 -2.43
N VAL A 114 19.90 2.26 -2.16
CA VAL A 114 20.83 1.39 -2.90
C VAL A 114 20.36 -0.06 -2.89
N ARG A 115 19.95 -0.58 -1.73
CA ARG A 115 19.44 -1.96 -1.58
C ARG A 115 18.23 -2.22 -2.49
N THR A 116 17.34 -1.24 -2.64
CA THR A 116 16.17 -1.34 -3.54
C THR A 116 16.59 -1.54 -4.99
N PHE A 117 17.58 -0.76 -5.47
CA PHE A 117 18.09 -0.89 -6.83
C PHE A 117 18.88 -2.19 -7.03
N GLU A 118 19.61 -2.66 -6.03
CA GLU A 118 20.29 -3.96 -6.06
C GLU A 118 19.29 -5.12 -6.15
N ALA A 119 18.21 -5.09 -5.36
CA ALA A 119 17.10 -6.04 -5.44
C ALA A 119 16.44 -6.01 -6.83
N ALA A 120 16.17 -4.83 -7.37
CA ALA A 120 15.61 -4.67 -8.71
C ALA A 120 16.56 -5.22 -9.80
N ALA A 121 17.87 -4.95 -9.69
CA ALA A 121 18.87 -5.49 -10.59
C ALA A 121 18.96 -7.03 -10.50
N TYR A 122 18.88 -7.59 -9.29
CA TYR A 122 18.80 -9.03 -9.09
C TYR A 122 17.57 -9.63 -9.79
N LEU A 123 16.39 -9.07 -9.56
CA LEU A 123 15.15 -9.53 -10.19
C LEU A 123 15.20 -9.42 -11.72
N ARG A 124 15.82 -8.37 -12.23
CA ARG A 124 16.05 -8.21 -13.68
C ARG A 124 16.92 -9.34 -14.24
N ARG A 125 17.99 -9.70 -13.54
CA ARG A 125 18.83 -10.87 -13.90
C ARG A 125 18.06 -12.18 -13.82
N GLN A 126 17.05 -12.28 -12.93
CA GLN A 126 16.15 -13.43 -12.86
C GLN A 126 15.05 -13.43 -13.93
N GLY A 127 15.02 -12.45 -14.83
CA GLY A 127 14.12 -12.40 -15.97
C GLY A 127 12.86 -11.54 -15.75
N ALA A 128 12.77 -10.77 -14.67
CA ALA A 128 11.69 -9.80 -14.51
C ALA A 128 11.69 -8.82 -15.69
N ASN A 129 10.55 -8.68 -16.35
CA ASN A 129 10.36 -7.79 -17.48
C ASN A 129 9.53 -6.57 -17.07
N SER A 130 10.10 -5.37 -17.19
CA SER A 130 9.44 -4.12 -16.78
C SER A 130 8.08 -3.91 -17.48
N THR A 131 7.96 -4.29 -18.75
CA THR A 131 6.69 -4.19 -19.50
C THR A 131 5.62 -5.12 -18.91
N GLU A 132 6.00 -6.34 -18.50
CA GLU A 132 5.07 -7.28 -17.86
C GLU A 132 4.67 -6.78 -16.47
N VAL A 133 5.61 -6.20 -15.72
CA VAL A 133 5.33 -5.58 -14.42
C VAL A 133 4.36 -4.41 -14.57
N LEU A 134 4.57 -3.52 -15.55
CA LEU A 134 3.65 -2.41 -15.83
C LEU A 134 2.23 -2.89 -16.15
N LYS A 135 2.08 -4.03 -16.82
CA LYS A 135 0.75 -4.60 -17.08
C LYS A 135 0.01 -5.03 -15.81
N LEU A 136 0.73 -5.35 -14.73
CA LEU A 136 0.10 -5.68 -13.44
C LEU A 136 -0.56 -4.45 -12.80
N PHE A 137 -0.10 -3.25 -13.13
CA PHE A 137 -0.67 -1.98 -12.66
C PHE A 137 -1.70 -1.39 -13.63
N ALA A 138 -1.98 -2.07 -14.74
CA ALA A 138 -2.96 -1.59 -15.71
C ALA A 138 -4.35 -1.54 -15.08
N VAL A 139 -5.03 -0.43 -15.26
CA VAL A 139 -6.41 -0.22 -14.83
C VAL A 139 -7.35 -0.23 -16.01
N THR A 140 -8.65 -0.43 -15.77
CA THR A 140 -9.65 -0.33 -16.83
C THR A 140 -9.78 1.12 -17.33
N LYS A 141 -10.30 1.28 -18.55
CA LYS A 141 -10.57 2.62 -19.10
C LYS A 141 -11.49 3.43 -18.18
N ASP A 142 -12.46 2.79 -17.53
CA ASP A 142 -13.43 3.46 -16.66
C ASP A 142 -12.75 4.01 -15.39
N VAL A 143 -11.88 3.22 -14.74
CA VAL A 143 -11.06 3.68 -13.61
C VAL A 143 -10.15 4.83 -14.04
N TYR A 144 -9.49 4.72 -15.21
CA TYR A 144 -8.64 5.78 -15.74
C TYR A 144 -9.42 7.08 -15.99
N THR A 145 -10.60 6.96 -16.60
CA THR A 145 -11.47 8.12 -16.87
C THR A 145 -11.95 8.77 -15.58
N ALA A 146 -12.42 7.98 -14.61
CA ALA A 146 -12.86 8.47 -13.31
C ALA A 146 -11.73 9.21 -12.57
N LYS A 147 -10.54 8.60 -12.53
CA LYS A 147 -9.34 9.22 -11.96
C LYS A 147 -9.02 10.56 -12.63
N SER A 148 -9.00 10.60 -13.96
CA SER A 148 -8.69 11.81 -14.72
C SER A 148 -9.70 12.93 -14.48
N GLN A 149 -10.98 12.60 -14.36
CA GLN A 149 -12.04 13.57 -14.03
C GLN A 149 -11.83 14.16 -12.63
N ILE A 150 -11.51 13.34 -11.63
CA ILE A 150 -11.21 13.80 -10.28
C ILE A 150 -9.99 14.72 -10.29
N VAL A 151 -8.90 14.32 -10.95
CA VAL A 151 -7.67 15.14 -11.03
C VAL A 151 -7.95 16.49 -11.70
N THR A 152 -8.70 16.50 -12.80
CA THR A 152 -9.04 17.74 -13.54
C THR A 152 -9.95 18.68 -12.74
N SER A 153 -10.78 18.15 -11.83
CA SER A 153 -11.66 18.95 -10.98
C SER A 153 -10.96 19.58 -9.78
N ALA A 154 -9.69 19.22 -9.53
CA ALA A 154 -8.98 19.70 -8.36
C ALA A 154 -8.71 21.21 -8.40
N SER A 155 -8.74 21.81 -7.22
CA SER A 155 -8.28 23.17 -6.96
C SER A 155 -7.13 23.17 -5.96
N ILE A 156 -6.27 24.17 -6.01
CA ILE A 156 -5.12 24.27 -5.08
C ILE A 156 -5.46 25.31 -4.01
N TYR A 157 -5.36 24.90 -2.75
CA TYR A 157 -5.55 25.75 -1.58
C TYR A 157 -4.40 25.56 -0.60
N LYS A 158 -3.67 26.62 -0.27
CA LYS A 158 -2.48 26.57 0.62
C LYS A 158 -1.47 25.44 0.29
N ASN A 159 -1.13 25.30 -1.01
CA ASN A 159 -0.27 24.22 -1.51
C ASN A 159 -0.83 22.78 -1.33
N ILE A 160 -2.13 22.66 -1.04
CA ILE A 160 -2.85 21.39 -0.97
C ILE A 160 -3.81 21.33 -2.17
N ALA A 161 -3.67 20.31 -3.01
CA ALA A 161 -4.63 20.04 -4.07
C ALA A 161 -5.85 19.35 -3.45
N VAL A 162 -7.03 19.94 -3.63
CA VAL A 162 -8.30 19.39 -3.12
C VAL A 162 -9.24 19.10 -4.28
N ALA A 163 -9.80 17.90 -4.32
CA ALA A 163 -10.79 17.50 -5.32
C ALA A 163 -12.02 16.89 -4.65
N PHE A 164 -13.20 17.22 -5.19
CA PHE A 164 -14.48 16.75 -4.69
C PHE A 164 -15.31 16.20 -5.85
N SER A 165 -16.05 15.11 -5.61
CA SER A 165 -16.96 14.53 -6.59
C SER A 165 -18.20 13.94 -5.91
N ASP A 166 -19.37 14.18 -6.52
CA ASP A 166 -20.66 13.84 -5.92
C ASP A 166 -21.10 12.40 -6.11
N ASN A 167 -20.50 11.70 -7.06
CA ASN A 167 -20.93 10.32 -7.34
C ASN A 167 -19.84 9.54 -8.06
N LEU A 168 -19.47 8.43 -7.47
CA LEU A 168 -18.58 7.45 -8.07
C LEU A 168 -19.10 6.04 -7.78
N PRO A 169 -19.29 5.20 -8.80
CA PRO A 169 -19.60 3.79 -8.60
C PRO A 169 -18.57 3.11 -7.70
N LYS A 170 -19.03 2.19 -6.85
CA LYS A 170 -18.17 1.49 -5.88
C LYS A 170 -17.00 0.75 -6.54
N GLU A 171 -17.25 0.17 -7.72
CA GLU A 171 -16.25 -0.55 -8.51
C GLU A 171 -15.10 0.35 -8.96
N LEU A 172 -15.34 1.66 -9.02
CA LEU A 172 -14.36 2.67 -9.41
C LEU A 172 -13.69 3.37 -8.22
N ALA A 173 -14.00 2.98 -6.98
CA ALA A 173 -13.49 3.62 -5.76
C ALA A 173 -11.95 3.62 -5.67
N VAL A 174 -11.29 2.67 -6.34
CA VAL A 174 -9.82 2.63 -6.47
C VAL A 174 -9.24 3.87 -7.17
N ALA A 175 -10.04 4.61 -7.94
CA ALA A 175 -9.63 5.86 -8.58
C ALA A 175 -9.35 6.97 -7.56
N ILE A 176 -9.96 6.92 -6.36
CA ILE A 176 -9.83 7.97 -5.33
C ILE A 176 -8.37 8.09 -4.83
N PRO A 177 -7.76 7.04 -4.26
CA PRO A 177 -6.36 7.11 -3.82
C PRO A 177 -5.38 7.29 -4.98
N GLN A 178 -5.70 6.79 -6.18
CA GLN A 178 -4.87 7.01 -7.36
C GLN A 178 -4.88 8.48 -7.80
N ALA A 179 -6.04 9.14 -7.79
CA ALA A 179 -6.14 10.57 -8.07
C ALA A 179 -5.36 11.41 -7.04
N ALA A 180 -5.45 11.06 -5.75
CA ALA A 180 -4.67 11.73 -4.72
C ALA A 180 -3.15 11.61 -4.96
N ASN A 181 -2.67 10.45 -5.41
CA ASN A 181 -1.26 10.29 -5.79
C ASN A 181 -0.89 11.15 -7.02
N ASP A 182 -1.73 11.16 -8.05
CA ASP A 182 -1.45 11.92 -9.28
C ASP A 182 -1.40 13.44 -9.00
N LEU A 183 -2.24 13.96 -8.11
CA LEU A 183 -2.25 15.36 -7.71
C LEU A 183 -0.94 15.83 -7.07
N LEU A 184 -0.18 14.94 -6.42
CA LEU A 184 1.14 15.27 -5.88
C LEU A 184 2.21 15.51 -6.95
N THR A 185 1.94 15.19 -8.22
CA THR A 185 2.87 15.46 -9.32
C THR A 185 2.75 16.89 -9.86
N ILE A 186 1.79 17.67 -9.37
CA ILE A 186 1.58 19.07 -9.78
C ILE A 186 2.60 19.96 -9.05
N ASP A 187 3.27 20.81 -9.80
CA ASP A 187 4.24 21.75 -9.23
C ASP A 187 3.60 22.67 -8.16
N GLY A 188 4.29 22.85 -7.04
CA GLY A 188 3.81 23.66 -5.91
C GLY A 188 2.77 22.95 -5.02
N VAL A 189 2.43 21.68 -5.27
CA VAL A 189 1.53 20.89 -4.42
C VAL A 189 2.36 20.04 -3.44
N TRP A 190 2.12 20.21 -2.15
CA TRP A 190 2.80 19.49 -1.08
C TRP A 190 1.94 18.37 -0.47
N ALA A 191 0.63 18.51 -0.58
CA ALA A 191 -0.33 17.48 -0.20
C ALA A 191 -1.54 17.48 -1.12
N SER A 192 -2.29 16.39 -1.10
CA SER A 192 -3.54 16.25 -1.84
C SER A 192 -4.62 15.62 -0.98
N ILE A 193 -5.86 16.06 -1.14
CA ILE A 193 -7.04 15.50 -0.48
C ILE A 193 -8.12 15.31 -1.55
N VAL A 194 -8.56 14.08 -1.71
CA VAL A 194 -9.63 13.70 -2.63
C VAL A 194 -10.79 13.15 -1.84
N ALA A 195 -11.95 13.79 -1.93
CA ALA A 195 -13.17 13.42 -1.23
C ALA A 195 -14.28 13.12 -2.25
N VAL A 196 -14.74 11.88 -2.29
CA VAL A 196 -15.70 11.43 -3.29
C VAL A 196 -16.82 10.65 -2.62
N LYS A 197 -18.07 10.97 -3.01
CA LYS A 197 -19.23 10.21 -2.57
C LYS A 197 -19.29 8.86 -3.28
N VAL A 198 -19.28 7.80 -2.48
CA VAL A 198 -19.42 6.41 -2.92
C VAL A 198 -20.54 5.80 -2.10
N GLU A 199 -21.64 5.41 -2.74
CA GLU A 199 -22.85 4.93 -2.04
C GLU A 199 -23.34 6.00 -1.01
N ASP A 200 -23.46 5.65 0.25
CA ASP A 200 -24.01 6.49 1.32
C ASP A 200 -22.93 7.22 2.15
N GLN A 201 -21.68 7.17 1.73
CA GLN A 201 -20.57 7.79 2.47
C GLN A 201 -19.61 8.54 1.55
N ILE A 202 -18.84 9.46 2.12
CA ILE A 202 -17.75 10.13 1.41
C ILE A 202 -16.43 9.48 1.80
N ASN A 203 -15.77 8.88 0.83
CA ASN A 203 -14.43 8.35 0.99
C ASN A 203 -13.42 9.47 0.75
N VAL A 204 -12.57 9.70 1.75
CA VAL A 204 -11.51 10.71 1.71
C VAL A 204 -10.17 10.02 1.66
N SER A 205 -9.34 10.39 0.69
CA SER A 205 -7.95 9.95 0.59
C SER A 205 -7.02 11.14 0.60
N ALA A 206 -6.06 11.14 1.50
CA ALA A 206 -5.05 12.18 1.63
C ALA A 206 -3.64 11.64 1.41
N ARG A 207 -2.82 12.43 0.74
CA ARG A 207 -1.42 12.14 0.45
C ARG A 207 -0.55 13.36 0.71
N SER A 208 0.74 13.15 1.03
CA SER A 208 1.70 14.22 1.24
C SER A 208 3.09 13.79 0.78
N LEU A 209 3.91 14.76 0.43
CA LEU A 209 5.36 14.56 0.18
C LEU A 209 6.19 14.52 1.48
N GLY A 210 5.55 14.78 2.65
CA GLY A 210 6.19 14.75 3.96
C GLY A 210 6.15 16.08 4.72
N ASP A 211 5.98 17.19 4.02
CA ASP A 211 5.93 18.54 4.62
C ASP A 211 4.63 18.79 5.39
N ILE A 212 3.55 18.13 4.99
CA ILE A 212 2.23 18.23 5.62
C ILE A 212 1.86 16.87 6.22
N ASN A 213 1.51 16.88 7.52
CA ASN A 213 1.05 15.67 8.20
C ASN A 213 -0.44 15.40 7.90
N VAL A 214 -0.71 14.61 6.86
CA VAL A 214 -2.08 14.25 6.48
C VAL A 214 -2.77 13.31 7.46
N GLN A 215 -2.03 12.63 8.34
CA GLN A 215 -2.61 11.81 9.40
C GLN A 215 -3.44 12.68 10.35
N LEU A 216 -2.86 13.78 10.86
CA LEU A 216 -3.55 14.69 11.78
C LEU A 216 -4.81 15.29 11.13
N LEU A 217 -4.72 15.65 9.85
CA LEU A 217 -5.88 16.14 9.10
C LEU A 217 -7.00 15.09 9.04
N MET A 218 -6.66 13.84 8.74
CA MET A 218 -7.67 12.78 8.66
C MET A 218 -8.19 12.35 10.03
N GLU A 219 -7.37 12.36 11.08
CA GLU A 219 -7.80 12.09 12.46
C GLU A 219 -8.83 13.12 12.94
N SER A 220 -8.67 14.41 12.59
CA SER A 220 -9.67 15.45 12.89
C SER A 220 -11.03 15.22 12.22
N LEU A 221 -11.04 14.43 11.16
CA LEU A 221 -12.24 14.01 10.41
C LEU A 221 -12.76 12.63 10.84
N GLY A 222 -12.19 12.05 11.90
CA GLY A 222 -12.55 10.71 12.38
C GLY A 222 -11.94 9.56 11.58
N GLY A 223 -10.92 9.85 10.79
CA GLY A 223 -10.14 8.87 10.04
C GLY A 223 -8.80 8.53 10.69
N GLY A 224 -7.80 8.17 9.89
CA GLY A 224 -6.46 7.85 10.35
C GLY A 224 -5.51 7.51 9.22
N GLY A 225 -4.30 7.08 9.58
CA GLY A 225 -3.27 6.70 8.63
C GLY A 225 -1.86 6.99 9.14
N HIS A 226 -1.02 7.48 8.25
CA HIS A 226 0.38 7.85 8.52
C HIS A 226 0.66 9.27 8.01
N LEU A 227 1.83 9.79 8.35
CA LEU A 227 2.30 11.13 7.99
C LEU A 227 2.01 11.50 6.52
N THR A 228 2.33 10.59 5.59
CA THR A 228 2.25 10.85 4.14
C THR A 228 1.05 10.20 3.45
N MET A 229 0.29 9.35 4.14
CA MET A 229 -0.84 8.62 3.59
C MET A 229 -1.89 8.39 4.67
N ALA A 230 -3.08 8.95 4.47
CA ALA A 230 -4.18 8.82 5.41
C ALA A 230 -5.52 8.83 4.68
N GLY A 231 -6.59 8.50 5.38
CA GLY A 231 -7.94 8.51 4.83
C GLY A 231 -9.00 8.62 5.91
N ALA A 232 -10.21 8.98 5.49
CA ALA A 232 -11.39 9.05 6.34
C ALA A 232 -12.64 8.60 5.57
N GLN A 233 -13.68 8.21 6.31
CA GLN A 233 -14.99 7.91 5.78
C GLN A 233 -16.01 8.77 6.52
N LEU A 234 -16.62 9.72 5.80
CA LEU A 234 -17.63 10.60 6.36
C LEU A 234 -19.01 10.05 6.03
N LYS A 235 -19.74 9.64 7.07
CA LYS A 235 -21.12 9.16 6.95
C LYS A 235 -22.08 10.33 7.19
N ASP A 236 -23.31 10.20 6.68
CA ASP A 236 -24.38 11.17 6.88
C ASP A 236 -23.95 12.63 6.56
N CYS A 237 -23.21 12.78 5.47
CA CYS A 237 -22.55 14.04 5.09
C CYS A 237 -22.72 14.28 3.58
N THR A 238 -23.09 15.52 3.19
CA THR A 238 -23.06 15.91 1.79
C THR A 238 -21.64 16.27 1.36
N VAL A 239 -21.39 16.34 0.05
CA VAL A 239 -20.06 16.72 -0.47
C VAL A 239 -19.71 18.16 -0.07
N GLU A 240 -20.69 19.08 -0.03
CA GLU A 240 -20.51 20.45 0.45
C GLU A 240 -20.09 20.50 1.91
N GLN A 241 -20.76 19.73 2.77
CA GLN A 241 -20.40 19.63 4.19
C GLN A 241 -19.01 19.01 4.39
N ALA A 242 -18.65 18.01 3.56
CA ALA A 242 -17.32 17.43 3.58
C ALA A 242 -16.26 18.45 3.15
N ARG A 243 -16.57 19.27 2.13
CA ARG A 243 -15.71 20.37 1.69
C ARG A 243 -15.45 21.36 2.81
N GLU A 244 -16.50 21.82 3.49
CA GLU A 244 -16.37 22.76 4.62
C GLU A 244 -15.49 22.18 5.75
N LYS A 245 -15.73 20.92 6.13
CA LYS A 245 -14.95 20.23 7.16
C LYS A 245 -13.47 20.08 6.77
N ILE A 246 -13.20 19.70 5.51
CA ILE A 246 -11.83 19.51 5.02
C ILE A 246 -11.09 20.86 4.97
N ILE A 247 -11.72 21.91 4.46
CA ILE A 247 -11.11 23.26 4.42
C ILE A 247 -10.85 23.76 5.84
N ALA A 248 -11.80 23.60 6.76
CA ALA A 248 -11.60 23.98 8.17
C ALA A 248 -10.45 23.17 8.83
N ALA A 249 -10.28 21.90 8.50
CA ALA A 249 -9.16 21.08 8.97
C ALA A 249 -7.80 21.56 8.42
N ILE A 250 -7.77 22.07 7.18
CA ILE A 250 -6.56 22.64 6.57
C ILE A 250 -6.21 24.01 7.20
N ASP A 251 -7.20 24.72 7.67
CA ASP A 251 -7.02 26.07 8.26
C ASP A 251 -6.50 26.04 9.70
N ASN A 252 -6.72 24.95 10.44
CA ASN A 252 -6.29 24.75 11.82
C ASN A 252 -4.87 24.17 11.90
#